data_5292babf1360168b2e7d0de535a55639
#
_entry.id   5292babf1360168b2e7d0de535a55639
#
_cell.length_a   1.000
_cell.length_b   1.000
_cell.length_c   1.000
_cell.angle_alpha   90.00
_cell.angle_beta   90.00
_cell.angle_gamma   90.00
#
_symmetry.space_group_name_H-M   'P 1'
#
loop_
_entity.id
_entity.type
_entity.pdbx_description
1 polymer ?
#
loop_
_entity_poly.entity_id
_entity_poly.type
_entity_poly.pdbx_seq_one_letter_code
_entity_poly.pdbx_strand_id
1 'polypeptide(L)'
;MLARVGAMTTAVLGSAVFWAQQKNTEPVQANLNLTNTPSTDQSSSEYELKLVQVLFRHGARTPLKSIPDVLEAHWVPDLLEVPDYTKIDYVVTDLQGGPRPPSPVEDSYRVRTLAGGTYPGQLTTLGMKQLYDLGLRLRRRYIQDMAFLSPYFNNKEVYIRSTNIVRTIESAKCLVAGLFQQQQADTVPILTEEAEKEILYPNYHGCRLLKLLSGSRWAESSTLPDIASDLQSIQSVLGVRPHQHLDFILIRDDMVARQTHRLPCPAALDSWRAKVEQRAVDMIWHIYEPSNRENLQLCVGPVLHTLLTNMETKVQGNTSDSDRKLFLYSVHDTTLMPCLMALGVFDMRWPPYAADITLELYQHRHNRQHYVKISYIGQDQKIPGCSDVYCPLTEFQQALSMYALPEESYHTLCNRRADIPTH
;
A
#
# COMPACT_ATOMS: atom_id res chain seq x y z
N MET A 1 -45.86 17.53 53.62
CA MET A 1 -45.42 18.68 52.82
C MET A 1 -44.55 18.11 51.68
N LEU A 2 -45.14 17.88 50.62
CA LEU A 2 -45.31 18.43 49.29
C LEU A 2 -44.03 19.09 48.69
N ALA A 3 -43.61 18.44 47.58
CA ALA A 3 -43.13 18.94 46.32
C ALA A 3 -41.59 19.17 46.24
N ARG A 4 -40.92 18.87 45.15
CA ARG A 4 -41.27 18.71 43.73
C ARG A 4 -40.22 17.84 43.05
N VAL A 5 -40.72 16.88 42.28
CA VAL A 5 -39.98 16.20 41.22
C VAL A 5 -39.95 17.14 40.03
N GLY A 6 -38.78 17.38 39.50
CA GLY A 6 -38.54 18.13 38.25
C GLY A 6 -37.82 17.27 37.25
N ALA A 7 -38.50 16.91 36.19
CA ALA A 7 -38.05 16.06 35.08
C ALA A 7 -36.91 16.69 34.29
N MET A 8 -35.93 15.87 33.93
CA MET A 8 -35.06 16.03 32.74
C MET A 8 -35.10 14.73 31.95
N THR A 9 -36.12 14.62 31.12
CA THR A 9 -36.14 13.72 29.96
C THR A 9 -36.14 14.62 28.74
N THR A 10 -35.07 14.57 27.95
CA THR A 10 -35.06 14.77 26.50
C THR A 10 -33.59 14.96 26.05
N ALA A 11 -32.99 13.91 25.49
CA ALA A 11 -31.96 13.97 24.43
C ALA A 11 -31.32 12.58 24.21
N VAL A 12 -32.12 11.56 23.90
CA VAL A 12 -31.62 10.29 23.31
C VAL A 12 -32.65 9.81 22.29
N LEU A 13 -32.86 10.56 21.22
CA LEU A 13 -33.65 10.14 20.06
C LEU A 13 -33.14 10.85 18.77
N GLY A 14 -31.85 10.79 18.54
CA GLY A 14 -31.23 11.36 17.32
C GLY A 14 -30.27 10.44 16.58
N SER A 15 -29.91 9.32 17.17
CA SER A 15 -28.84 8.45 16.58
C SER A 15 -29.36 7.14 15.97
N ALA A 16 -30.62 6.83 16.04
CA ALA A 16 -31.18 5.55 15.57
C ALA A 16 -31.77 5.59 14.16
N VAL A 17 -31.88 6.74 13.51
CA VAL A 17 -32.52 6.87 12.18
C VAL A 17 -31.50 6.89 11.03
N PHE A 18 -30.23 7.04 11.31
CA PHE A 18 -29.16 7.05 10.25
C PHE A 18 -28.64 5.65 9.86
N TRP A 19 -29.00 4.59 10.59
CA TRP A 19 -28.51 3.22 10.37
C TRP A 19 -29.47 2.28 9.62
N ALA A 20 -30.66 2.75 9.23
CA ALA A 20 -31.69 1.90 8.61
C ALA A 20 -31.76 1.99 7.07
N GLN A 21 -30.90 2.73 6.39
CA GLN A 21 -30.95 2.90 4.93
C GLN A 21 -29.74 2.37 4.16
N GLN A 22 -28.91 1.51 4.76
CA GLN A 22 -27.82 0.81 4.03
C GLN A 22 -27.97 -0.71 4.09
N LYS A 23 -29.14 -1.23 3.69
CA LYS A 23 -29.28 -2.63 3.27
C LYS A 23 -29.46 -2.63 1.76
N ASN A 24 -28.44 -2.98 1.07
CA ASN A 24 -28.25 -3.50 -0.29
C ASN A 24 -27.07 -2.80 -0.97
N THR A 25 -25.86 -3.17 -0.56
CA THR A 25 -24.71 -2.98 -1.45
C THR A 25 -24.14 -4.36 -1.74
N GLU A 26 -24.34 -4.79 -2.97
CA GLU A 26 -23.61 -5.89 -3.59
C GLU A 26 -22.10 -5.65 -3.46
N PRO A 27 -21.27 -6.72 -3.52
CA PRO A 27 -19.81 -6.57 -3.44
C PRO A 27 -19.36 -5.65 -4.57
N VAL A 28 -18.76 -4.54 -4.21
CA VAL A 28 -18.13 -3.62 -5.15
C VAL A 28 -16.98 -4.38 -5.83
N GLN A 29 -17.30 -5.09 -6.91
CA GLN A 29 -16.36 -5.23 -8.00
C GLN A 29 -16.00 -3.80 -8.38
N ALA A 30 -14.71 -3.47 -8.34
CA ALA A 30 -14.21 -2.25 -8.96
C ALA A 30 -14.44 -2.37 -10.48
N ASN A 31 -15.70 -2.23 -10.88
CA ASN A 31 -16.05 -1.89 -12.25
C ASN A 31 -15.62 -0.43 -12.42
N LEU A 32 -14.48 -0.24 -13.03
CA LEU A 32 -14.06 1.03 -13.62
C LEU A 32 -15.07 1.42 -14.72
N ASN A 33 -16.28 1.76 -14.33
CA ASN A 33 -17.19 2.50 -15.19
C ASN A 33 -16.71 3.96 -15.18
N LEU A 34 -15.89 4.28 -16.16
CA LEU A 34 -15.54 5.62 -16.59
C LEU A 34 -16.84 6.36 -16.98
N THR A 35 -17.52 6.96 -16.00
CA THR A 35 -18.45 8.03 -16.32
C THR A 35 -17.65 9.27 -16.66
N ASN A 36 -17.58 9.56 -17.96
CA ASN A 36 -17.04 10.79 -18.52
C ASN A 36 -17.89 11.96 -18.00
N THR A 37 -17.44 12.62 -16.96
CA THR A 37 -17.70 14.04 -16.76
C THR A 37 -16.38 14.75 -17.08
N PRO A 38 -16.32 15.56 -18.15
CA PRO A 38 -15.20 16.45 -18.36
C PRO A 38 -15.29 17.54 -17.28
N SER A 39 -14.57 17.39 -16.17
CA SER A 39 -14.22 18.52 -15.35
C SER A 39 -13.22 19.34 -16.18
N THR A 40 -13.68 20.40 -16.81
CA THR A 40 -12.84 21.47 -17.32
C THR A 40 -12.15 22.11 -16.11
N ASP A 41 -11.04 21.51 -15.72
CA ASP A 41 -10.22 21.97 -14.60
C ASP A 41 -9.49 23.24 -15.05
N GLN A 42 -10.09 24.41 -14.81
CA GLN A 42 -9.46 25.72 -15.03
C GLN A 42 -8.16 25.84 -14.20
N SER A 43 -7.97 25.03 -13.16
CA SER A 43 -6.76 25.00 -12.34
C SER A 43 -5.55 24.43 -13.08
N SER A 44 -5.74 23.61 -14.11
CA SER A 44 -4.64 23.04 -14.90
C SER A 44 -3.81 24.09 -15.66
N SER A 45 -4.36 25.29 -15.88
CA SER A 45 -3.64 26.38 -16.53
C SER A 45 -2.67 27.13 -15.62
N GLU A 46 -2.89 27.13 -14.30
CA GLU A 46 -2.09 27.88 -13.32
C GLU A 46 -0.89 27.07 -12.79
N TYR A 47 -0.96 25.74 -12.84
CA TYR A 47 0.06 24.83 -12.30
C TYR A 47 0.76 24.07 -13.42
N GLU A 48 2.06 23.90 -13.28
CA GLU A 48 2.90 23.11 -14.18
C GLU A 48 3.45 21.90 -13.42
N LEU A 49 3.14 20.69 -13.89
CA LEU A 49 3.63 19.44 -13.30
C LEU A 49 5.15 19.33 -13.49
N LYS A 50 5.88 19.02 -12.42
CA LYS A 50 7.34 18.89 -12.42
C LYS A 50 7.82 17.47 -12.10
N LEU A 51 7.11 16.75 -11.23
CA LEU A 51 7.52 15.41 -10.77
C LEU A 51 6.29 14.60 -10.40
N VAL A 52 6.33 13.31 -10.70
CA VAL A 52 5.35 12.31 -10.25
C VAL A 52 6.07 11.19 -9.50
N GLN A 53 5.55 10.80 -8.34
CA GLN A 53 6.02 9.64 -7.58
C GLN A 53 4.84 8.74 -7.28
N VAL A 54 4.93 7.46 -7.61
CA VAL A 54 3.84 6.49 -7.44
C VAL A 54 4.32 5.32 -6.60
N LEU A 55 3.74 5.16 -5.41
CA LEU A 55 3.88 3.95 -4.61
C LEU A 55 2.67 3.06 -4.93
N PHE A 56 2.90 1.82 -5.36
CA PHE A 56 1.80 0.93 -5.71
C PHE A 56 1.98 -0.47 -5.13
N ARG A 57 0.89 -1.01 -4.58
CA ARG A 57 0.82 -2.38 -4.10
C ARG A 57 0.92 -3.35 -5.26
N HIS A 58 1.60 -4.50 -5.06
CA HIS A 58 1.56 -5.61 -6.02
C HIS A 58 0.12 -6.04 -6.35
N GLY A 59 -0.07 -6.69 -7.47
CA GLY A 59 -1.35 -7.24 -7.92
C GLY A 59 -1.83 -8.47 -7.13
N ALA A 60 -2.96 -9.01 -7.54
CA ALA A 60 -3.53 -10.23 -6.98
C ALA A 60 -2.53 -11.39 -7.05
N ARG A 61 -2.53 -12.21 -6.01
CA ARG A 61 -1.55 -13.27 -5.79
C ARG A 61 -2.17 -14.47 -5.08
N THR A 62 -1.47 -15.59 -5.09
CA THR A 62 -1.77 -16.72 -4.20
C THR A 62 -1.60 -16.30 -2.73
N PRO A 63 -2.28 -16.90 -1.77
CA PRO A 63 -2.18 -16.52 -0.36
C PRO A 63 -0.75 -16.74 0.18
N LEU A 64 -0.35 -15.99 1.20
CA LEU A 64 0.94 -16.20 1.89
C LEU A 64 0.88 -17.42 2.80
N LYS A 65 -0.28 -17.66 3.40
CA LYS A 65 -0.56 -18.81 4.26
C LYS A 65 -2.01 -19.21 4.09
N SER A 66 -2.27 -20.51 4.15
CA SER A 66 -3.64 -21.05 4.22
C SER A 66 -4.14 -21.02 5.66
N ILE A 67 -5.45 -20.91 5.86
CA ILE A 67 -6.07 -21.03 7.18
C ILE A 67 -5.82 -22.46 7.69
N PRO A 68 -5.23 -22.65 8.89
CA PRO A 68 -4.97 -23.97 9.44
C PRO A 68 -6.24 -24.80 9.58
N ASP A 69 -6.12 -26.11 9.42
CA ASP A 69 -7.22 -27.09 9.55
C ASP A 69 -8.41 -26.87 8.57
N VAL A 70 -8.34 -25.89 7.69
CA VAL A 70 -9.33 -25.61 6.66
C VAL A 70 -8.85 -26.13 5.31
N LEU A 71 -9.77 -26.71 4.51
CA LEU A 71 -9.45 -27.22 3.17
C LEU A 71 -8.85 -26.10 2.30
N GLU A 72 -7.64 -26.31 1.81
CA GLU A 72 -7.01 -25.36 0.87
C GLU A 72 -7.78 -25.32 -0.45
N ALA A 73 -7.83 -24.12 -1.06
CA ALA A 73 -8.23 -24.01 -2.45
C ALA A 73 -7.12 -24.53 -3.37
N HIS A 74 -7.48 -24.95 -4.58
CA HIS A 74 -6.51 -25.45 -5.56
C HIS A 74 -5.87 -24.29 -6.32
N TRP A 75 -4.64 -23.96 -5.96
CA TRP A 75 -3.83 -22.92 -6.57
C TRP A 75 -2.97 -23.50 -7.68
N VAL A 76 -3.56 -23.63 -8.87
CA VAL A 76 -2.96 -24.30 -10.03
C VAL A 76 -2.06 -23.37 -10.84
N PRO A 77 -1.04 -23.90 -11.56
CA PRO A 77 -0.12 -23.11 -12.39
C PRO A 77 -0.79 -22.26 -13.47
N ASP A 78 -1.94 -22.66 -13.99
CA ASP A 78 -2.70 -21.90 -15.00
C ASP A 78 -3.09 -20.49 -14.52
N LEU A 79 -3.18 -20.28 -13.21
CA LEU A 79 -3.39 -18.96 -12.62
C LEU A 79 -2.17 -18.02 -12.76
N LEU A 80 -1.02 -18.54 -13.18
CA LEU A 80 0.25 -17.81 -13.26
C LEU A 80 0.69 -17.54 -14.71
N GLU A 81 -0.15 -17.84 -15.69
CA GLU A 81 0.17 -17.58 -17.10
C GLU A 81 0.44 -16.09 -17.34
N VAL A 82 1.56 -15.81 -18.03
CA VAL A 82 2.01 -14.43 -18.29
C VAL A 82 1.38 -13.93 -19.59
N PRO A 83 0.47 -12.93 -19.51
CA PRO A 83 -0.15 -12.37 -20.70
C PRO A 83 0.86 -11.70 -21.63
N ASP A 84 0.75 -11.89 -22.95
CA ASP A 84 1.69 -11.36 -23.94
C ASP A 84 1.82 -9.82 -23.86
N TYR A 85 0.73 -9.12 -23.59
CA TYR A 85 0.74 -7.66 -23.47
C TYR A 85 1.52 -7.13 -22.24
N THR A 86 1.90 -8.00 -21.30
CA THR A 86 2.71 -7.65 -20.14
C THR A 86 4.21 -7.94 -20.32
N LYS A 87 4.59 -8.50 -21.47
CA LYS A 87 5.99 -8.86 -21.77
C LYS A 87 6.75 -7.64 -22.23
N ILE A 88 7.86 -7.32 -21.56
CA ILE A 88 8.83 -6.29 -21.91
C ILE A 88 10.23 -6.81 -21.63
N ASP A 89 11.24 -6.22 -22.25
CA ASP A 89 12.64 -6.46 -21.90
C ASP A 89 12.99 -5.69 -20.63
N TYR A 90 13.39 -6.40 -19.57
CA TYR A 90 13.78 -5.80 -18.31
C TYR A 90 14.96 -6.51 -17.68
N VAL A 91 15.67 -5.82 -16.81
CA VAL A 91 16.75 -6.36 -15.98
C VAL A 91 16.51 -5.96 -14.54
N VAL A 92 16.77 -6.88 -13.61
CA VAL A 92 16.70 -6.60 -12.16
C VAL A 92 18.13 -6.41 -11.65
N THR A 93 18.37 -5.27 -11.02
CA THR A 93 19.71 -4.90 -10.51
C THR A 93 19.63 -4.49 -9.04
N ASP A 94 20.79 -4.33 -8.40
CA ASP A 94 20.88 -3.54 -7.17
C ASP A 94 20.71 -2.04 -7.47
N LEU A 95 20.78 -1.18 -6.44
CA LEU A 95 20.62 0.27 -6.61
C LEU A 95 21.77 0.93 -7.35
N GLN A 96 22.92 0.28 -7.48
CA GLN A 96 24.13 0.74 -8.18
C GLN A 96 24.22 0.21 -9.62
N GLY A 97 23.26 -0.61 -10.06
CA GLY A 97 23.26 -1.24 -11.37
C GLY A 97 24.05 -2.54 -11.44
N GLY A 98 24.47 -3.07 -10.30
CA GLY A 98 25.09 -4.39 -10.15
C GLY A 98 24.07 -5.54 -10.23
N PRO A 99 24.49 -6.80 -10.01
CA PRO A 99 23.61 -7.95 -10.05
C PRO A 99 22.53 -7.88 -8.96
N ARG A 100 21.35 -8.44 -9.25
CA ARG A 100 20.24 -8.56 -8.27
C ARG A 100 20.75 -9.19 -6.97
N PRO A 101 20.49 -8.58 -5.79
CA PRO A 101 20.87 -9.17 -4.49
C PRO A 101 20.10 -10.48 -4.19
N PRO A 102 20.64 -11.34 -3.30
CA PRO A 102 19.88 -12.46 -2.75
C PRO A 102 18.56 -12.01 -2.11
N SER A 103 17.53 -12.85 -2.17
CA SER A 103 16.20 -12.53 -1.63
C SER A 103 15.73 -13.57 -0.61
N PRO A 104 16.20 -13.52 0.64
CA PRO A 104 15.82 -14.49 1.68
C PRO A 104 14.31 -14.46 1.98
N VAL A 105 13.64 -13.33 1.76
CA VAL A 105 12.18 -13.20 1.90
C VAL A 105 11.48 -14.02 0.81
N GLU A 106 11.90 -13.92 -0.45
CA GLU A 106 11.35 -14.74 -1.54
C GLU A 106 11.64 -16.22 -1.30
N ASP A 107 12.85 -16.58 -0.88
CA ASP A 107 13.26 -17.95 -0.62
C ASP A 107 12.36 -18.59 0.45
N SER A 108 11.94 -17.83 1.46
CA SER A 108 11.05 -18.32 2.52
C SER A 108 9.68 -18.76 1.99
N TYR A 109 9.19 -18.18 0.89
CA TYR A 109 7.95 -18.59 0.24
C TYR A 109 8.10 -19.86 -0.61
N ARG A 110 9.34 -20.25 -0.98
CA ARG A 110 9.62 -21.43 -1.81
C ARG A 110 9.80 -22.72 -1.01
N VAL A 111 9.71 -22.67 0.32
CA VAL A 111 9.90 -23.82 1.20
C VAL A 111 8.77 -24.86 1.07
N ARG A 112 7.54 -24.41 0.76
CA ARG A 112 6.40 -25.30 0.60
C ARG A 112 5.55 -24.91 -0.61
N THR A 113 4.80 -25.85 -1.16
CA THR A 113 3.77 -25.61 -2.18
C THR A 113 2.39 -25.54 -1.54
N LEU A 114 1.49 -24.78 -2.17
CA LEU A 114 0.06 -24.79 -1.87
C LEU A 114 -0.62 -25.99 -2.56
N ALA A 115 -1.83 -26.34 -2.13
CA ALA A 115 -2.64 -27.30 -2.86
C ALA A 115 -2.85 -26.82 -4.30
N GLY A 116 -2.56 -27.70 -5.29
CA GLY A 116 -2.58 -27.34 -6.72
C GLY A 116 -1.20 -27.08 -7.32
N GLY A 117 -0.13 -26.96 -6.51
CA GLY A 117 1.27 -26.98 -6.98
C GLY A 117 1.97 -25.62 -7.11
N THR A 118 1.28 -24.51 -6.87
CA THR A 118 1.91 -23.18 -6.86
C THR A 118 2.57 -22.90 -5.51
N TYR A 119 3.42 -21.84 -5.45
CA TYR A 119 4.00 -21.37 -4.19
C TYR A 119 3.15 -20.26 -3.56
N PRO A 120 3.28 -20.03 -2.24
CA PRO A 120 2.70 -18.86 -1.58
C PRO A 120 3.21 -17.55 -2.19
N GLY A 121 2.33 -16.55 -2.25
CA GLY A 121 2.70 -15.19 -2.61
C GLY A 121 3.08 -14.95 -4.07
N GLN A 122 2.77 -15.87 -4.99
CA GLN A 122 3.03 -15.69 -6.43
C GLN A 122 2.00 -14.79 -7.08
N LEU A 123 2.47 -13.78 -7.83
CA LEU A 123 1.62 -12.92 -8.63
C LEU A 123 0.86 -13.75 -9.67
N THR A 124 -0.44 -13.54 -9.77
CA THR A 124 -1.28 -14.26 -10.73
C THR A 124 -1.49 -13.46 -12.02
N THR A 125 -1.97 -14.14 -13.08
CA THR A 125 -2.41 -13.52 -14.33
C THR A 125 -3.37 -12.34 -14.07
N LEU A 126 -4.29 -12.49 -13.11
CA LEU A 126 -5.18 -11.41 -12.70
C LEU A 126 -4.40 -10.24 -12.09
N GLY A 127 -3.43 -10.52 -11.22
CA GLY A 127 -2.57 -9.49 -10.64
C GLY A 127 -1.72 -8.77 -11.69
N MET A 128 -1.20 -9.50 -12.66
CA MET A 128 -0.47 -8.93 -13.81
C MET A 128 -1.36 -7.96 -14.60
N LYS A 129 -2.61 -8.38 -14.88
CA LYS A 129 -3.59 -7.51 -15.54
C LYS A 129 -3.90 -6.25 -14.74
N GLN A 130 -4.08 -6.34 -13.42
CA GLN A 130 -4.37 -5.19 -12.56
C GLN A 130 -3.27 -4.12 -12.65
N LEU A 131 -1.99 -4.55 -12.67
CA LEU A 131 -0.87 -3.62 -12.80
C LEU A 131 -0.73 -3.05 -14.21
N TYR A 132 -1.01 -3.84 -15.22
CA TYR A 132 -1.09 -3.34 -16.59
C TYR A 132 -2.18 -2.26 -16.73
N ASP A 133 -3.36 -2.50 -16.18
CA ASP A 133 -4.47 -1.53 -16.16
C ASP A 133 -4.11 -0.24 -15.40
N LEU A 134 -3.38 -0.35 -14.27
CA LEU A 134 -2.81 0.80 -13.57
C LEU A 134 -1.83 1.57 -14.49
N GLY A 135 -0.96 0.85 -15.20
CA GLY A 135 -0.08 1.44 -16.21
C GLY A 135 -0.82 2.21 -17.31
N LEU A 136 -1.92 1.64 -17.83
CA LEU A 136 -2.79 2.31 -18.82
C LEU A 136 -3.42 3.59 -18.25
N ARG A 137 -3.86 3.59 -16.97
CA ARG A 137 -4.38 4.79 -16.30
C ARG A 137 -3.33 5.89 -16.21
N LEU A 138 -2.10 5.54 -15.81
CA LEU A 138 -0.98 6.49 -15.76
C LEU A 138 -0.59 6.99 -17.16
N ARG A 139 -0.60 6.10 -18.19
CA ARG A 139 -0.38 6.47 -19.58
C ARG A 139 -1.36 7.53 -20.04
N ARG A 140 -2.67 7.29 -19.82
CA ARG A 140 -3.70 8.26 -20.19
C ARG A 140 -3.39 9.61 -19.57
N ARG A 141 -3.16 9.66 -18.25
CA ARG A 141 -2.94 10.92 -17.53
C ARG A 141 -1.65 11.63 -17.95
N TYR A 142 -0.50 10.94 -17.88
CA TYR A 142 0.80 11.60 -17.98
C TYR A 142 1.40 11.63 -19.39
N ILE A 143 0.94 10.78 -20.29
CA ILE A 143 1.40 10.78 -21.70
C ILE A 143 0.36 11.41 -22.61
N GLN A 144 -0.91 10.95 -22.53
CA GLN A 144 -1.93 11.38 -23.50
C GLN A 144 -2.56 12.73 -23.14
N ASP A 145 -3.02 12.90 -21.89
CA ASP A 145 -3.76 14.10 -21.49
C ASP A 145 -2.81 15.27 -21.16
N MET A 146 -1.70 15.02 -20.44
CA MET A 146 -0.79 16.07 -19.96
C MET A 146 0.47 16.25 -20.82
N ALA A 147 0.80 15.32 -21.71
CA ALA A 147 2.04 15.29 -22.49
C ALA A 147 3.31 15.53 -21.62
N PHE A 148 3.29 15.00 -20.39
CA PHE A 148 4.34 15.20 -19.41
C PHE A 148 5.51 14.23 -19.61
N LEU A 149 5.21 12.97 -19.93
CA LEU A 149 6.20 11.91 -20.19
C LEU A 149 6.33 11.67 -21.70
N SER A 150 7.51 11.21 -22.12
CA SER A 150 7.70 10.62 -23.44
C SER A 150 6.78 9.42 -23.63
N PRO A 151 6.22 9.19 -24.84
CA PRO A 151 5.44 7.99 -25.13
C PRO A 151 6.28 6.70 -25.13
N TYR A 152 7.60 6.81 -25.21
CA TYR A 152 8.57 5.73 -25.16
C TYR A 152 9.27 5.71 -23.80
N PHE A 153 9.57 4.49 -23.30
CA PHE A 153 10.37 4.37 -22.09
C PHE A 153 11.73 5.06 -22.25
N ASN A 154 12.09 5.87 -21.26
CA ASN A 154 13.37 6.57 -21.18
C ASN A 154 13.89 6.51 -19.73
N ASN A 155 14.99 5.84 -19.52
CA ASN A 155 15.60 5.66 -18.20
C ASN A 155 16.12 6.95 -17.55
N LYS A 156 16.25 8.05 -18.31
CA LYS A 156 16.57 9.38 -17.78
C LYS A 156 15.35 10.05 -17.15
N GLU A 157 14.16 9.79 -17.70
CA GLU A 157 12.90 10.36 -17.19
C GLU A 157 12.26 9.50 -16.10
N VAL A 158 12.48 8.17 -16.13
CA VAL A 158 11.76 7.19 -15.30
C VAL A 158 12.71 6.40 -14.41
N TYR A 159 12.43 6.41 -13.12
CA TYR A 159 13.11 5.60 -12.12
C TYR A 159 12.16 4.53 -11.60
N ILE A 160 12.61 3.27 -11.54
CA ILE A 160 11.79 2.14 -11.11
C ILE A 160 12.51 1.38 -10.01
N ARG A 161 11.92 1.35 -8.82
CA ARG A 161 12.41 0.58 -7.68
C ARG A 161 11.32 -0.37 -7.18
N SER A 162 11.71 -1.58 -6.84
CA SER A 162 10.86 -2.62 -6.27
C SER A 162 11.49 -3.19 -5.01
N THR A 163 10.70 -3.69 -4.08
CA THR A 163 11.25 -4.64 -3.10
C THR A 163 11.80 -5.85 -3.86
N ASN A 164 12.81 -6.50 -3.28
CA ASN A 164 13.44 -7.67 -3.91
C ASN A 164 12.59 -8.95 -3.71
N ILE A 165 11.31 -8.88 -4.09
CA ILE A 165 10.35 -9.98 -4.02
C ILE A 165 9.72 -10.14 -5.41
N VAL A 166 9.59 -11.37 -5.91
CA VAL A 166 9.18 -11.63 -7.31
C VAL A 166 7.85 -10.97 -7.64
N ARG A 167 6.84 -11.06 -6.76
CA ARG A 167 5.51 -10.46 -7.04
C ARG A 167 5.54 -8.94 -7.24
N THR A 168 6.42 -8.21 -6.56
CA THR A 168 6.56 -6.76 -6.72
C THR A 168 7.36 -6.41 -7.96
N ILE A 169 8.42 -7.16 -8.27
CA ILE A 169 9.20 -7.02 -9.51
C ILE A 169 8.31 -7.25 -10.73
N GLU A 170 7.57 -8.36 -10.76
CA GLU A 170 6.62 -8.66 -11.85
C GLU A 170 5.48 -7.63 -11.93
N SER A 171 5.03 -7.09 -10.80
CA SER A 171 4.06 -6.00 -10.76
C SER A 171 4.60 -4.73 -11.41
N ALA A 172 5.84 -4.35 -11.10
CA ALA A 172 6.50 -3.20 -11.73
C ALA A 172 6.63 -3.40 -13.25
N LYS A 173 7.08 -4.59 -13.69
CA LYS A 173 7.16 -4.97 -15.10
C LYS A 173 5.81 -4.78 -15.81
N CYS A 174 4.73 -5.31 -15.24
CA CYS A 174 3.38 -5.22 -15.84
C CYS A 174 2.86 -3.77 -15.90
N LEU A 175 3.12 -2.96 -14.87
CA LEU A 175 2.78 -1.53 -14.87
C LEU A 175 3.50 -0.79 -16.00
N VAL A 176 4.82 -1.01 -16.14
CA VAL A 176 5.63 -0.40 -17.19
C VAL A 176 5.14 -0.81 -18.57
N ALA A 177 4.77 -2.10 -18.76
CA ALA A 177 4.18 -2.59 -19.99
C ALA A 177 2.89 -1.83 -20.36
N GLY A 178 2.02 -1.56 -19.39
CA GLY A 178 0.80 -0.77 -19.59
C GLY A 178 1.10 0.70 -19.87
N LEU A 179 2.06 1.29 -19.15
CA LEU A 179 2.41 2.71 -19.27
C LEU A 179 3.04 3.04 -20.63
N PHE A 180 3.96 2.22 -21.12
CA PHE A 180 4.67 2.44 -22.38
C PHE A 180 4.21 1.52 -23.54
N GLN A 181 3.27 0.59 -23.30
CA GLN A 181 2.72 -0.30 -24.31
C GLN A 181 3.80 -1.04 -25.13
N GLN A 182 4.81 -1.58 -24.45
CA GLN A 182 5.96 -2.26 -25.03
C GLN A 182 6.82 -1.37 -25.96
N GLN A 183 6.62 -0.06 -25.96
CA GLN A 183 7.43 0.90 -26.72
C GLN A 183 8.67 1.28 -25.90
N GLN A 184 9.74 0.52 -26.05
CA GLN A 184 10.99 0.74 -25.37
C GLN A 184 12.15 0.67 -26.39
N ALA A 185 13.11 1.58 -26.23
CA ALA A 185 14.35 1.56 -27.00
C ALA A 185 15.42 0.78 -26.28
N ASP A 186 15.36 0.74 -24.93
CA ASP A 186 16.35 0.12 -24.06
C ASP A 186 15.67 -0.86 -23.09
N THR A 187 16.46 -1.79 -22.53
CA THR A 187 16.05 -2.67 -21.44
C THR A 187 15.64 -1.85 -20.21
N VAL A 188 14.51 -2.19 -19.62
CA VAL A 188 13.97 -1.49 -18.43
C VAL A 188 14.69 -1.97 -17.16
N PRO A 189 15.45 -1.11 -16.46
CA PRO A 189 16.04 -1.47 -15.18
C PRO A 189 14.98 -1.40 -14.07
N ILE A 190 14.84 -2.47 -13.30
CA ILE A 190 14.07 -2.51 -12.05
C ILE A 190 15.06 -2.68 -10.92
N LEU A 191 15.20 -1.65 -10.09
CA LEU A 191 16.18 -1.61 -9.03
C LEU A 191 15.63 -2.26 -7.76
N THR A 192 16.47 -3.02 -7.06
CA THR A 192 16.12 -3.72 -5.81
C THR A 192 17.22 -3.51 -4.77
N GLU A 193 16.93 -3.78 -3.51
CA GLU A 193 17.88 -3.65 -2.41
C GLU A 193 17.96 -4.96 -1.61
N GLU A 194 19.04 -5.11 -0.85
CA GLU A 194 19.21 -6.20 0.12
C GLU A 194 18.15 -6.13 1.21
N ALA A 195 17.74 -7.29 1.75
CA ALA A 195 16.67 -7.38 2.75
C ALA A 195 16.97 -6.54 4.02
N GLU A 196 18.23 -6.46 4.43
CA GLU A 196 18.64 -5.70 5.62
C GLU A 196 18.56 -4.19 5.43
N LYS A 197 18.68 -3.70 4.18
CA LYS A 197 18.69 -2.27 3.84
C LYS A 197 17.40 -1.78 3.19
N GLU A 198 16.45 -2.70 2.93
CA GLU A 198 15.21 -2.35 2.23
C GLU A 198 14.37 -1.37 3.05
N ILE A 199 13.93 -0.29 2.40
CA ILE A 199 13.06 0.73 3.00
C ILE A 199 11.60 0.64 2.52
N LEU A 200 11.35 -0.10 1.44
CA LEU A 200 10.02 -0.18 0.81
C LEU A 200 9.06 -1.16 1.48
N TYR A 201 9.41 -1.70 2.63
CA TYR A 201 8.53 -2.42 3.57
C TYR A 201 9.02 -2.19 5.01
N PRO A 202 8.17 -2.42 6.04
CA PRO A 202 8.63 -2.39 7.43
C PRO A 202 9.78 -3.37 7.64
N ASN A 203 11.00 -2.86 7.82
CA ASN A 203 12.21 -3.69 7.77
C ASN A 203 12.51 -4.35 9.11
N TYR A 204 11.89 -5.49 9.37
CA TYR A 204 12.15 -6.31 10.56
C TYR A 204 13.47 -7.10 10.50
N HIS A 205 14.14 -7.16 9.34
CA HIS A 205 15.45 -7.78 9.19
C HIS A 205 16.56 -6.82 9.61
N GLY A 206 16.55 -5.60 9.09
CA GLY A 206 17.57 -4.59 9.34
C GLY A 206 17.35 -3.71 10.57
N CYS A 207 16.12 -3.66 11.10
CA CYS A 207 15.79 -2.79 12.24
C CYS A 207 15.30 -3.57 13.46
N ARG A 208 16.20 -3.79 14.42
CA ARG A 208 15.88 -4.53 15.65
C ARG A 208 14.78 -3.86 16.46
N LEU A 209 14.84 -2.54 16.62
CA LEU A 209 13.86 -1.79 17.42
C LEU A 209 12.48 -1.90 16.79
N LEU A 210 12.34 -1.72 15.47
CA LEU A 210 11.07 -1.89 14.76
C LEU A 210 10.49 -3.29 14.97
N LYS A 211 11.33 -4.34 14.86
CA LYS A 211 10.92 -5.72 15.08
C LYS A 211 10.35 -5.93 16.48
N LEU A 212 10.97 -5.36 17.50
CA LEU A 212 10.53 -5.49 18.89
C LEU A 212 9.23 -4.72 19.13
N LEU A 213 9.15 -3.46 18.72
CA LEU A 213 7.97 -2.61 18.92
C LEU A 213 6.76 -3.18 18.17
N SER A 214 6.91 -3.49 16.88
CA SER A 214 5.82 -4.05 16.09
C SER A 214 5.42 -5.45 16.57
N GLY A 215 6.37 -6.28 17.00
CA GLY A 215 6.11 -7.62 17.52
C GLY A 215 5.29 -7.59 18.80
N SER A 216 5.62 -6.69 19.75
CA SER A 216 4.84 -6.49 20.97
C SER A 216 3.41 -6.04 20.63
N ARG A 217 3.26 -5.02 19.79
CA ARG A 217 1.94 -4.50 19.38
C ARG A 217 1.13 -5.52 18.59
N TRP A 218 1.78 -6.36 17.79
CA TRP A 218 1.10 -7.47 17.11
C TRP A 218 0.52 -8.47 18.12
N ALA A 219 1.32 -8.87 19.10
CA ALA A 219 0.85 -9.79 20.16
C ALA A 219 -0.30 -9.16 20.96
N GLU A 220 -0.18 -7.88 21.35
CA GLU A 220 -1.22 -7.13 22.05
C GLU A 220 -2.52 -7.05 21.22
N SER A 221 -2.43 -6.79 19.90
CA SER A 221 -3.61 -6.62 19.04
C SER A 221 -4.54 -7.82 19.08
N SER A 222 -4.00 -9.02 19.15
CA SER A 222 -4.77 -10.26 19.24
C SER A 222 -5.44 -10.47 20.61
N THR A 223 -5.04 -9.72 21.62
CA THR A 223 -5.58 -9.81 23.01
C THR A 223 -6.59 -8.71 23.32
N LEU A 224 -6.77 -7.74 22.41
CA LEU A 224 -7.80 -6.72 22.58
C LEU A 224 -9.19 -7.39 22.71
N PRO A 225 -10.01 -7.01 23.71
CA PRO A 225 -11.20 -7.76 24.10
C PRO A 225 -12.12 -8.14 22.93
N ASP A 226 -12.42 -7.18 22.06
CA ASP A 226 -13.29 -7.41 20.90
C ASP A 226 -12.65 -8.33 19.85
N ILE A 227 -11.35 -8.17 19.60
CA ILE A 227 -10.60 -8.99 18.65
C ILE A 227 -10.46 -10.42 19.20
N ALA A 228 -10.09 -10.58 20.46
CA ALA A 228 -9.94 -11.89 21.09
C ALA A 228 -11.25 -12.69 21.11
N SER A 229 -12.37 -12.04 21.46
CA SER A 229 -13.71 -12.66 21.47
C SER A 229 -14.13 -13.10 20.07
N ASP A 230 -13.96 -12.23 19.07
CA ASP A 230 -14.29 -12.54 17.68
C ASP A 230 -13.36 -13.62 17.12
N LEU A 231 -12.07 -13.62 17.50
CA LEU A 231 -11.10 -14.64 17.06
C LEU A 231 -11.47 -16.02 17.61
N GLN A 232 -11.83 -16.13 18.89
CA GLN A 232 -12.31 -17.36 19.48
C GLN A 232 -13.56 -17.89 18.77
N SER A 233 -14.49 -16.99 18.44
CA SER A 233 -15.74 -17.34 17.76
C SER A 233 -15.48 -17.87 16.35
N ILE A 234 -14.69 -17.15 15.55
CA ILE A 234 -14.40 -17.57 14.17
C ILE A 234 -13.55 -18.84 14.12
N GLN A 235 -12.63 -19.02 15.08
CA GLN A 235 -11.82 -20.23 15.22
C GLN A 235 -12.71 -21.46 15.43
N SER A 236 -13.72 -21.35 16.30
CA SER A 236 -14.71 -22.39 16.53
C SER A 236 -15.55 -22.69 15.28
N VAL A 237 -16.03 -21.66 14.60
CA VAL A 237 -16.86 -21.78 13.38
C VAL A 237 -16.09 -22.42 12.23
N LEU A 238 -14.80 -22.14 12.10
CA LEU A 238 -13.90 -22.73 11.09
C LEU A 238 -13.41 -24.14 11.47
N GLY A 239 -13.60 -24.56 12.72
CA GLY A 239 -13.09 -25.85 13.22
C GLY A 239 -11.57 -25.88 13.40
N VAL A 240 -10.92 -24.72 13.53
CA VAL A 240 -9.48 -24.61 13.73
C VAL A 240 -9.13 -24.99 15.18
N ARG A 241 -8.15 -25.89 15.34
CA ARG A 241 -7.73 -26.36 16.67
C ARG A 241 -7.11 -25.24 17.51
N PRO A 242 -7.35 -25.20 18.83
CA PRO A 242 -6.90 -24.09 19.70
C PRO A 242 -5.38 -23.81 19.71
N HIS A 243 -4.56 -24.81 19.41
CA HIS A 243 -3.10 -24.67 19.40
C HIS A 243 -2.54 -24.16 18.06
N GLN A 244 -3.38 -24.01 17.05
CA GLN A 244 -2.98 -23.42 15.77
C GLN A 244 -2.93 -21.90 15.88
N HIS A 245 -1.86 -21.31 15.34
CA HIS A 245 -1.78 -19.86 15.25
C HIS A 245 -2.77 -19.35 14.20
N LEU A 246 -3.68 -18.49 14.64
CA LEU A 246 -4.69 -17.87 13.81
C LEU A 246 -4.83 -16.39 14.20
N ASP A 247 -4.90 -15.50 13.24
CA ASP A 247 -5.26 -14.11 13.42
C ASP A 247 -6.09 -13.60 12.23
N PHE A 248 -6.70 -12.43 12.37
CA PHE A 248 -7.57 -11.88 11.33
C PHE A 248 -6.82 -11.48 10.07
N ILE A 249 -5.53 -11.17 10.14
CA ILE A 249 -4.72 -10.82 8.98
C ILE A 249 -4.48 -12.07 8.12
N LEU A 250 -4.18 -13.20 8.75
CA LEU A 250 -4.04 -14.49 8.07
C LEU A 250 -5.36 -14.94 7.44
N ILE A 251 -6.47 -14.87 8.20
CA ILE A 251 -7.80 -15.25 7.69
C ILE A 251 -8.17 -14.39 6.48
N ARG A 252 -7.96 -13.07 6.62
CA ARG A 252 -8.21 -12.11 5.54
C ARG A 252 -7.39 -12.42 4.29
N ASP A 253 -6.09 -12.70 4.45
CA ASP A 253 -5.21 -12.96 3.32
C ASP A 253 -5.70 -14.13 2.46
N ASP A 254 -6.00 -15.28 3.09
CA ASP A 254 -6.51 -16.46 2.38
C ASP A 254 -7.93 -16.22 1.81
N MET A 255 -8.82 -15.62 2.60
CA MET A 255 -10.19 -15.31 2.16
C MET A 255 -10.21 -14.39 0.94
N VAL A 256 -9.48 -13.27 0.99
CA VAL A 256 -9.44 -12.30 -0.12
C VAL A 256 -8.76 -12.88 -1.35
N ALA A 257 -7.70 -13.66 -1.18
CA ALA A 257 -7.06 -14.35 -2.30
C ALA A 257 -8.04 -15.28 -3.00
N ARG A 258 -8.77 -16.13 -2.27
CA ARG A 258 -9.79 -17.04 -2.84
C ARG A 258 -10.90 -16.26 -3.55
N GLN A 259 -11.47 -15.26 -2.91
CA GLN A 259 -12.56 -14.44 -3.48
C GLN A 259 -12.13 -13.74 -4.76
N THR A 260 -10.95 -13.16 -4.78
CA THR A 260 -10.39 -12.45 -5.93
C THR A 260 -10.25 -13.39 -7.13
N HIS A 261 -9.87 -14.64 -6.90
CA HIS A 261 -9.71 -15.66 -7.96
C HIS A 261 -10.95 -16.53 -8.16
N ARG A 262 -12.08 -16.23 -7.51
CA ARG A 262 -13.33 -17.00 -7.60
C ARG A 262 -13.13 -18.48 -7.22
N LEU A 263 -12.21 -18.75 -6.31
CA LEU A 263 -11.97 -20.08 -5.76
C LEU A 263 -12.89 -20.35 -4.55
N PRO A 264 -13.18 -21.63 -4.26
CA PRO A 264 -14.03 -22.01 -3.14
C PRO A 264 -13.53 -21.40 -1.82
N CYS A 265 -14.41 -20.69 -1.14
CA CYS A 265 -14.19 -20.15 0.20
C CYS A 265 -15.06 -20.94 1.20
N PRO A 266 -14.59 -21.22 2.43
CA PRO A 266 -15.43 -21.84 3.43
C PRO A 266 -16.74 -21.07 3.61
N ALA A 267 -17.89 -21.73 3.49
CA ALA A 267 -19.22 -21.08 3.63
C ALA A 267 -19.37 -20.36 4.99
N ALA A 268 -18.69 -20.88 6.03
CA ALA A 268 -18.63 -20.25 7.34
C ALA A 268 -18.10 -18.81 7.32
N LEU A 269 -17.23 -18.47 6.36
CA LEU A 269 -16.69 -17.10 6.22
C LEU A 269 -17.65 -16.11 5.58
N ASP A 270 -18.74 -16.55 4.94
CA ASP A 270 -19.66 -15.63 4.26
C ASP A 270 -20.29 -14.63 5.23
N SER A 271 -20.70 -15.09 6.41
CA SER A 271 -21.25 -14.23 7.46
C SER A 271 -20.18 -13.41 8.22
N TRP A 272 -18.92 -13.79 8.10
CA TRP A 272 -17.80 -13.16 8.80
C TRP A 272 -17.02 -12.16 7.95
N ARG A 273 -17.28 -12.09 6.65
CA ARG A 273 -16.48 -11.31 5.69
C ARG A 273 -16.21 -9.87 6.15
N ALA A 274 -17.26 -9.12 6.46
CA ALA A 274 -17.13 -7.72 6.88
C ALA A 274 -16.35 -7.60 8.21
N LYS A 275 -16.56 -8.55 9.13
CA LYS A 275 -15.87 -8.57 10.42
C LYS A 275 -14.39 -8.93 10.26
N VAL A 276 -14.05 -9.89 9.40
CA VAL A 276 -12.66 -10.26 9.09
C VAL A 276 -11.91 -9.06 8.50
N GLU A 277 -12.52 -8.35 7.54
CA GLU A 277 -11.92 -7.13 6.95
C GLU A 277 -11.69 -6.07 8.04
N GLN A 278 -12.70 -5.80 8.88
CA GLN A 278 -12.58 -4.78 9.93
C GLN A 278 -11.53 -5.15 10.97
N ARG A 279 -11.57 -6.39 11.51
CA ARG A 279 -10.62 -6.82 12.55
C ARG A 279 -9.17 -6.88 12.06
N ALA A 280 -8.95 -7.25 10.81
CA ALA A 280 -7.61 -7.19 10.22
C ALA A 280 -7.08 -5.74 10.15
N VAL A 281 -7.94 -4.78 9.80
CA VAL A 281 -7.59 -3.35 9.81
C VAL A 281 -7.39 -2.83 11.23
N ASP A 282 -8.25 -3.20 12.18
CA ASP A 282 -8.11 -2.82 13.59
C ASP A 282 -6.76 -3.29 14.17
N MET A 283 -6.33 -4.51 13.83
CA MET A 283 -5.01 -5.03 14.22
C MET A 283 -3.87 -4.19 13.65
N ILE A 284 -3.90 -3.88 12.36
CA ILE A 284 -2.86 -3.04 11.71
C ILE A 284 -2.87 -1.62 12.28
N TRP A 285 -4.04 -1.05 12.51
CA TRP A 285 -4.16 0.25 13.15
C TRP A 285 -3.51 0.25 14.52
N HIS A 286 -3.80 -0.76 15.37
CA HIS A 286 -3.18 -0.87 16.68
C HIS A 286 -1.65 -0.92 16.62
N ILE A 287 -1.09 -1.59 15.59
CA ILE A 287 0.37 -1.72 15.43
C ILE A 287 1.01 -0.38 15.04
N TYR A 288 0.42 0.38 14.12
CA TYR A 288 1.04 1.54 13.47
C TYR A 288 0.33 2.87 13.70
N GLU A 289 -0.66 2.93 14.60
CA GLU A 289 -1.41 4.18 14.84
C GLU A 289 -0.49 5.38 15.08
N PRO A 290 -0.87 6.59 14.63
CA PRO A 290 -0.04 7.79 14.72
C PRO A 290 0.35 8.20 16.14
N SER A 291 -0.41 7.77 17.16
CA SER A 291 -0.08 7.94 18.59
C SER A 291 1.22 7.20 18.97
N ASN A 292 1.53 6.10 18.30
CA ASN A 292 2.80 5.38 18.40
C ASN A 292 3.81 5.90 17.35
N ARG A 293 4.15 7.18 17.48
CA ARG A 293 4.99 7.90 16.53
C ARG A 293 6.28 7.15 16.18
N GLU A 294 6.98 6.60 17.16
CA GLU A 294 8.27 5.95 16.93
C GLU A 294 8.15 4.71 16.05
N ASN A 295 7.13 3.87 16.29
CA ASN A 295 6.91 2.68 15.46
C ASN A 295 6.56 3.07 14.02
N LEU A 296 5.67 4.05 13.84
CA LEU A 296 5.30 4.56 12.53
C LEU A 296 6.50 5.21 11.81
N GLN A 297 7.32 5.98 12.54
CA GLN A 297 8.53 6.60 12.01
C GLN A 297 9.57 5.57 11.55
N LEU A 298 9.80 4.50 12.32
CA LEU A 298 10.69 3.40 11.94
C LEU A 298 10.13 2.56 10.78
N CYS A 299 8.81 2.48 10.67
CA CYS A 299 8.15 1.71 9.61
C CYS A 299 8.24 2.37 8.24
N VAL A 300 8.00 3.67 8.15
CA VAL A 300 7.79 4.38 6.87
C VAL A 300 8.65 5.63 6.72
N GLY A 301 9.35 6.05 7.76
CA GLY A 301 10.15 7.29 7.77
C GLY A 301 11.19 7.39 6.67
N PRO A 302 11.99 6.34 6.38
CA PRO A 302 12.93 6.36 5.25
C PRO A 302 12.26 6.53 3.89
N VAL A 303 11.08 5.93 3.68
CA VAL A 303 10.31 6.11 2.43
C VAL A 303 9.86 7.56 2.31
N LEU A 304 9.26 8.13 3.36
CA LEU A 304 8.80 9.52 3.36
C LEU A 304 9.97 10.49 3.13
N HIS A 305 11.12 10.25 3.76
CA HIS A 305 12.32 11.04 3.54
C HIS A 305 12.78 10.98 2.08
N THR A 306 12.81 9.78 1.47
CA THR A 306 13.16 9.61 0.05
C THR A 306 12.22 10.38 -0.86
N LEU A 307 10.91 10.33 -0.61
CA LEU A 307 9.92 11.07 -1.41
C LEU A 307 10.11 12.59 -1.32
N LEU A 308 10.39 13.11 -0.12
CA LEU A 308 10.68 14.53 0.09
C LEU A 308 12.00 14.95 -0.57
N THR A 309 13.06 14.14 -0.43
CA THR A 309 14.37 14.40 -1.05
C THR A 309 14.27 14.46 -2.59
N ASN A 310 13.48 13.58 -3.21
CA ASN A 310 13.24 13.64 -4.66
C ASN A 310 12.57 14.96 -5.08
N MET A 311 11.61 15.47 -4.28
CA MET A 311 10.96 16.74 -4.54
C MET A 311 11.94 17.91 -4.39
N GLU A 312 12.75 17.91 -3.33
CA GLU A 312 13.78 18.93 -3.09
C GLU A 312 14.82 18.96 -4.22
N THR A 313 15.32 17.79 -4.62
CA THR A 313 16.25 17.64 -5.75
C THR A 313 15.66 18.21 -7.04
N LYS A 314 14.37 17.94 -7.28
CA LYS A 314 13.65 18.50 -8.44
C LYS A 314 13.54 20.01 -8.40
N VAL A 315 13.26 20.58 -7.23
CA VAL A 315 13.15 22.05 -7.03
C VAL A 315 14.50 22.72 -7.19
N GLN A 316 15.58 22.13 -6.69
CA GLN A 316 16.93 22.68 -6.76
C GLN A 316 17.53 22.65 -8.18
N GLY A 317 17.21 21.64 -8.99
CA GLY A 317 17.62 21.53 -10.39
C GLY A 317 19.11 21.31 -10.65
N ASN A 318 19.88 20.90 -9.64
CA ASN A 318 21.37 20.95 -9.69
C ASN A 318 22.05 19.59 -9.94
N THR A 319 21.28 18.54 -10.19
CA THR A 319 21.82 17.17 -10.37
C THR A 319 21.23 16.46 -11.57
N SER A 320 21.87 15.40 -12.06
CA SER A 320 21.35 14.53 -13.13
C SER A 320 19.98 13.92 -12.77
N ASP A 321 19.72 13.70 -11.48
CA ASP A 321 18.45 13.18 -11.00
C ASP A 321 17.31 14.22 -11.07
N SER A 322 17.64 15.51 -11.22
CA SER A 322 16.65 16.55 -11.45
C SER A 322 15.94 16.43 -12.82
N ASP A 323 16.50 15.69 -13.77
CA ASP A 323 15.89 15.41 -15.08
C ASP A 323 14.76 14.37 -14.97
N ARG A 324 14.74 13.54 -13.91
CA ARG A 324 13.71 12.54 -13.67
C ARG A 324 12.34 13.19 -13.51
N LYS A 325 11.34 12.59 -14.14
CA LYS A 325 9.95 13.05 -14.11
C LYS A 325 9.03 12.09 -13.37
N LEU A 326 9.36 10.79 -13.39
CA LEU A 326 8.54 9.74 -12.79
C LEU A 326 9.37 8.79 -11.94
N PHE A 327 8.94 8.59 -10.71
CA PHE A 327 9.44 7.53 -9.82
C PHE A 327 8.33 6.51 -9.57
N LEU A 328 8.62 5.24 -9.81
CA LEU A 328 7.75 4.10 -9.58
C LEU A 328 8.31 3.23 -8.46
N TYR A 329 7.53 3.05 -7.40
CA TYR A 329 7.90 2.22 -6.24
C TYR A 329 6.91 1.07 -6.10
N SER A 330 7.34 -0.15 -6.44
CA SER A 330 6.54 -1.37 -6.29
C SER A 330 6.67 -1.90 -4.87
N VAL A 331 5.58 -1.82 -4.11
CA VAL A 331 5.55 -2.03 -2.67
C VAL A 331 4.43 -2.98 -2.23
N HIS A 332 4.11 -3.00 -0.94
CA HIS A 332 3.14 -3.86 -0.29
C HIS A 332 2.03 -3.03 0.38
N ASP A 333 0.93 -3.69 0.75
CA ASP A 333 -0.09 -3.13 1.61
C ASP A 333 0.48 -2.64 2.95
N THR A 334 1.43 -3.41 3.51
CA THR A 334 2.18 -3.06 4.73
C THR A 334 3.07 -1.82 4.59
N THR A 335 3.28 -1.31 3.38
CA THR A 335 3.93 -0.03 3.10
C THR A 335 2.90 1.08 2.93
N LEU A 336 1.83 0.81 2.14
CA LEU A 336 0.82 1.81 1.84
C LEU A 336 0.04 2.23 3.09
N MET A 337 -0.35 1.28 3.96
CA MET A 337 -1.13 1.61 5.16
C MET A 337 -0.39 2.57 6.11
N PRO A 338 0.87 2.31 6.53
CA PRO A 338 1.61 3.27 7.33
C PRO A 338 1.88 4.60 6.62
N CYS A 339 2.08 4.60 5.29
CA CYS A 339 2.17 5.85 4.52
C CYS A 339 0.89 6.67 4.60
N LEU A 340 -0.28 6.04 4.40
CA LEU A 340 -1.58 6.71 4.52
C LEU A 340 -1.84 7.21 5.94
N MET A 341 -1.41 6.46 6.98
CA MET A 341 -1.50 6.87 8.38
C MET A 341 -0.61 8.10 8.65
N ALA A 342 0.63 8.10 8.18
CA ALA A 342 1.55 9.23 8.32
C ALA A 342 1.08 10.47 7.56
N LEU A 343 0.43 10.28 6.40
CA LEU A 343 -0.21 11.35 5.63
C LEU A 343 -1.53 11.83 6.25
N GLY A 344 -2.07 11.13 7.27
CA GLY A 344 -3.34 11.46 7.92
C GLY A 344 -4.58 11.21 7.06
N VAL A 345 -4.49 10.35 6.05
CA VAL A 345 -5.56 10.05 5.08
C VAL A 345 -5.94 8.57 5.02
N PHE A 346 -5.56 7.79 6.02
CA PHE A 346 -5.95 6.39 6.10
C PHE A 346 -7.45 6.25 6.41
N ASP A 347 -8.20 5.64 5.52
CA ASP A 347 -9.66 5.53 5.54
C ASP A 347 -10.18 4.31 6.34
N MET A 348 -9.34 3.67 7.12
CA MET A 348 -9.64 2.44 7.88
C MET A 348 -10.10 1.28 6.97
N ARG A 349 -9.56 1.20 5.76
CA ARG A 349 -9.77 0.10 4.83
C ARG A 349 -8.44 -0.49 4.38
N TRP A 350 -8.43 -1.80 4.19
CA TRP A 350 -7.24 -2.44 3.65
C TRP A 350 -7.05 -2.08 2.17
N PRO A 351 -5.89 -1.55 1.76
CA PRO A 351 -5.62 -1.21 0.36
C PRO A 351 -5.85 -2.42 -0.56
N PRO A 352 -6.70 -2.32 -1.60
CA PRO A 352 -6.90 -3.43 -2.54
C PRO A 352 -5.61 -3.75 -3.31
N TYR A 353 -5.57 -4.90 -3.99
CA TYR A 353 -4.49 -5.19 -4.93
C TYR A 353 -4.37 -4.08 -5.98
N ALA A 354 -3.15 -3.75 -6.38
CA ALA A 354 -2.82 -2.65 -7.28
C ALA A 354 -3.27 -1.25 -6.81
N ALA A 355 -3.59 -1.07 -5.51
CA ALA A 355 -3.79 0.27 -4.95
C ALA A 355 -2.53 1.11 -5.09
N ASP A 356 -2.69 2.41 -5.32
CA ASP A 356 -1.59 3.35 -5.47
C ASP A 356 -1.78 4.63 -4.66
N ILE A 357 -0.67 5.17 -4.18
CA ILE A 357 -0.54 6.53 -3.68
C ILE A 357 0.30 7.28 -4.71
N THR A 358 -0.25 8.32 -5.29
CA THR A 358 0.45 9.16 -6.27
C THR A 358 0.68 10.55 -5.69
N LEU A 359 1.94 11.00 -5.71
CA LEU A 359 2.35 12.34 -5.31
C LEU A 359 2.80 13.11 -6.54
N GLU A 360 2.20 14.25 -6.77
CA GLU A 360 2.47 15.15 -7.91
C GLU A 360 3.05 16.46 -7.38
N LEU A 361 4.25 16.82 -7.82
CA LEU A 361 4.86 18.11 -7.53
C LEU A 361 4.56 19.08 -8.67
N TYR A 362 3.94 20.18 -8.33
CA TYR A 362 3.60 21.25 -9.26
C TYR A 362 4.36 22.52 -8.95
N GLN A 363 4.57 23.34 -9.96
CA GLN A 363 5.02 24.73 -9.82
C GLN A 363 3.92 25.68 -10.31
N HIS A 364 3.52 26.63 -9.47
CA HIS A 364 2.56 27.64 -9.86
C HIS A 364 3.23 28.63 -10.85
N ARG A 365 2.60 28.88 -11.99
CA ARG A 365 3.21 29.61 -13.10
C ARG A 365 3.52 31.09 -12.80
N HIS A 366 2.70 31.76 -11.97
CA HIS A 366 2.87 33.16 -11.65
C HIS A 366 3.83 33.40 -10.48
N ASN A 367 3.59 32.78 -9.35
CA ASN A 367 4.38 33.04 -8.14
C ASN A 367 5.61 32.10 -7.99
N ARG A 368 5.76 31.10 -8.86
CA ARG A 368 6.86 30.13 -8.90
C ARG A 368 6.97 29.25 -7.66
N GLN A 369 6.01 29.31 -6.75
CA GLN A 369 5.96 28.43 -5.58
C GLN A 369 5.63 26.98 -5.99
N HIS A 370 6.06 26.03 -5.16
CA HIS A 370 5.84 24.60 -5.39
C HIS A 370 4.72 24.09 -4.50
N TYR A 371 3.93 23.16 -5.05
CA TYR A 371 2.78 22.57 -4.41
C TYR A 371 2.81 21.05 -4.61
N VAL A 372 2.34 20.31 -3.63
CA VAL A 372 2.20 18.86 -3.69
C VAL A 372 0.71 18.53 -3.72
N LYS A 373 0.34 17.69 -4.67
CA LYS A 373 -0.99 17.09 -4.75
C LYS A 373 -0.87 15.59 -4.56
N ILE A 374 -1.73 15.01 -3.71
CA ILE A 374 -1.73 13.58 -3.44
C ILE A 374 -3.06 12.99 -3.88
N SER A 375 -2.99 11.81 -4.48
CA SER A 375 -4.16 10.97 -4.73
C SER A 375 -3.94 9.54 -4.22
N TYR A 376 -5.01 8.92 -3.75
CA TYR A 376 -5.07 7.51 -3.38
C TYR A 376 -6.11 6.81 -4.24
N ILE A 377 -5.68 5.77 -4.97
CA ILE A 377 -6.52 5.05 -5.96
C ILE A 377 -7.21 6.05 -6.94
N GLY A 378 -6.46 7.06 -7.39
CA GLY A 378 -6.94 8.10 -8.31
C GLY A 378 -7.89 9.13 -7.71
N GLN A 379 -8.15 9.11 -6.40
CA GLN A 379 -8.96 10.09 -5.69
C GLN A 379 -8.07 11.08 -4.97
N ASP A 380 -8.26 12.37 -5.22
CA ASP A 380 -7.49 13.44 -4.59
C ASP A 380 -7.70 13.44 -3.08
N GLN A 381 -6.61 13.62 -2.33
CA GLN A 381 -6.57 13.64 -0.87
C GLN A 381 -6.18 15.02 -0.36
N LYS A 382 -6.91 15.52 0.63
CA LYS A 382 -6.52 16.71 1.36
C LYS A 382 -5.74 16.32 2.62
N ILE A 383 -4.47 16.72 2.67
CA ILE A 383 -3.58 16.40 3.79
C ILE A 383 -3.94 17.28 5.00
N PRO A 384 -4.07 16.73 6.21
CA PRO A 384 -4.24 17.52 7.41
C PRO A 384 -3.12 18.55 7.58
N GLY A 385 -3.49 19.79 7.87
CA GLY A 385 -2.55 20.92 7.94
C GLY A 385 -2.38 21.69 6.64
N CYS A 386 -2.85 21.17 5.50
CA CYS A 386 -2.88 21.88 4.24
C CYS A 386 -4.23 22.57 4.02
N SER A 387 -4.21 23.77 3.46
CA SER A 387 -5.44 24.56 3.21
C SER A 387 -6.28 23.97 2.07
N ASP A 388 -5.65 23.36 1.07
CA ASP A 388 -6.29 22.82 -0.12
C ASP A 388 -5.64 21.50 -0.56
N VAL A 389 -6.18 20.87 -1.59
CA VAL A 389 -5.62 19.68 -2.27
C VAL A 389 -4.23 19.98 -2.86
N TYR A 390 -4.03 21.18 -3.38
CA TYR A 390 -2.69 21.70 -3.74
C TYR A 390 -2.01 22.26 -2.48
N CYS A 391 -1.30 21.43 -1.76
CA CYS A 391 -0.60 21.78 -0.53
C CYS A 391 0.73 22.47 -0.86
N PRO A 392 1.03 23.66 -0.32
CA PRO A 392 2.35 24.26 -0.44
C PRO A 392 3.44 23.27 0.01
N LEU A 393 4.53 23.13 -0.76
CA LEU A 393 5.59 22.16 -0.47
C LEU A 393 6.15 22.32 0.96
N THR A 394 6.29 23.54 1.44
CA THR A 394 6.77 23.82 2.81
C THR A 394 5.81 23.32 3.89
N GLU A 395 4.50 23.47 3.69
CA GLU A 395 3.48 22.95 4.62
C GLU A 395 3.46 21.42 4.58
N PHE A 396 3.59 20.82 3.38
CA PHE A 396 3.69 19.38 3.21
C PHE A 396 4.93 18.79 3.90
N GLN A 397 6.10 19.42 3.74
CA GLN A 397 7.31 19.03 4.44
C GLN A 397 7.15 19.13 5.97
N GLN A 398 6.52 20.19 6.45
CA GLN A 398 6.25 20.36 7.88
C GLN A 398 5.29 19.29 8.41
N ALA A 399 4.23 18.95 7.67
CA ALA A 399 3.28 17.90 8.06
C ALA A 399 3.95 16.52 8.21
N LEU A 400 4.93 16.22 7.34
CA LEU A 400 5.65 14.95 7.39
C LEU A 400 6.92 14.97 8.26
N SER A 401 7.35 16.13 8.74
CA SER A 401 8.62 16.28 9.48
C SER A 401 8.71 15.40 10.72
N MET A 402 7.58 15.09 11.35
CA MET A 402 7.56 14.23 12.53
C MET A 402 7.77 12.75 12.22
N TYR A 403 7.56 12.32 10.95
CA TYR A 403 7.66 10.93 10.52
C TYR A 403 8.85 10.68 9.61
N ALA A 404 9.16 11.61 8.69
CA ALA A 404 10.28 11.47 7.77
C ALA A 404 11.60 11.29 8.52
N LEU A 405 12.38 10.30 8.14
CA LEU A 405 13.58 9.88 8.85
C LEU A 405 14.74 9.67 7.89
N PRO A 406 15.80 10.52 7.92
CA PRO A 406 17.01 10.30 7.17
C PRO A 406 17.66 8.95 7.48
N GLU A 407 18.36 8.35 6.52
CA GLU A 407 18.96 7.02 6.65
C GLU A 407 19.90 6.88 7.85
N GLU A 408 20.77 7.87 8.10
CA GLU A 408 21.68 7.86 9.23
C GLU A 408 20.93 7.84 10.58
N SER A 409 19.88 8.65 10.70
CA SER A 409 19.01 8.69 11.88
C SER A 409 18.25 7.39 12.05
N TYR A 410 17.77 6.80 10.95
CA TYR A 410 17.10 5.50 10.95
C TYR A 410 18.01 4.40 11.49
N HIS A 411 19.23 4.28 10.99
CA HIS A 411 20.19 3.27 11.46
C HIS A 411 20.55 3.47 12.95
N THR A 412 20.70 4.71 13.39
CA THR A 412 20.96 5.03 14.80
C THR A 412 19.80 4.55 15.69
N LEU A 413 18.55 4.86 15.31
CA LEU A 413 17.37 4.44 16.07
C LEU A 413 17.17 2.92 16.03
N CYS A 414 17.37 2.28 14.90
CA CYS A 414 17.22 0.82 14.75
C CYS A 414 18.12 0.01 15.68
N ASN A 415 19.30 0.55 16.02
CA ASN A 415 20.28 -0.09 16.89
C ASN A 415 20.15 0.33 18.38
N ARG A 416 19.25 1.27 18.70
CA ARG A 416 19.01 1.67 20.08
C ARG A 416 18.47 0.48 20.91
N ARG A 417 18.98 0.35 22.14
CA ARG A 417 18.40 -0.62 23.09
C ARG A 417 16.98 -0.15 23.45
N ALA A 418 16.02 -1.01 23.23
CA ALA A 418 14.66 -0.75 23.70
C ALA A 418 14.63 -0.93 25.23
N ASP A 419 14.26 0.11 25.96
CA ASP A 419 13.79 -0.02 27.35
C ASP A 419 12.36 -0.60 27.30
N ILE A 420 12.24 -1.86 26.88
CA ILE A 420 10.94 -2.55 26.90
C ILE A 420 10.80 -3.12 28.33
N PRO A 421 9.73 -2.78 29.05
CA PRO A 421 9.41 -3.46 30.29
C PRO A 421 9.28 -4.96 30.02
N THR A 422 10.14 -5.75 30.61
CA THR A 422 9.98 -7.21 30.61
C THR A 422 8.77 -7.53 31.48
N HIS A 423 7.65 -7.85 30.87
CA HIS A 423 6.47 -8.40 31.52
C HIS A 423 6.53 -9.91 31.50
#